data_730eb0083b8898eedd4577c1ea154a97
#
_entry.id   730eb0083b8898eedd4577c1ea154a97
#
_cell.length_a   1.000
_cell.length_b   1.000
_cell.length_c   1.000
_cell.angle_alpha   90.00
_cell.angle_beta   90.00
_cell.angle_gamma   90.00
#
_symmetry.space_group_name_H-M   'P 1'
#
loop_
_entity.id
_entity.type
_entity.pdbx_description
1 polymer ?
#
loop_
_entity_poly.entity_id
_entity_poly.type
_entity_poly.pdbx_seq_one_letter_code
_entity_poly.pdbx_strand_id
1 'polypeptide(L)'
;DFLWGSASAAYQVEGAYLEDGKGLTNWDKFVRIPGKTFKGTTGDRAVDHYYRYKEDVALMAEMGLKTYRFSISWARIIPDGNGEINEAGLKFYEDLIDECIKYGIEPMVTIYHWDLPQALEDEYCGWESPKIIDDFVKYATVLFDRFGQKVKYWITLNEQNIFTTLGWMSALHPPGKFDDAKTYYQVNHHAFMAHAKTVIEFKKRIPNGKIGASFAYSPSYAINCDPKNAMSKMEFDDLKNYWWMDIYGYGR
;
A
#
# COMPACT_ATOMS: atom_id res chain seq x y z
N ASP A 1 -4.31 2.95 -24.66
CA ASP A 1 -5.17 1.76 -24.53
C ASP A 1 -5.37 1.44 -23.06
N PHE A 2 -6.51 0.81 -22.71
CA PHE A 2 -6.81 0.41 -21.35
C PHE A 2 -6.04 -0.88 -20.99
N LEU A 3 -5.41 -0.91 -19.80
CA LEU A 3 -4.67 -2.08 -19.32
C LEU A 3 -5.60 -2.99 -18.52
N TRP A 4 -6.03 -4.09 -19.11
CA TRP A 4 -6.80 -5.14 -18.42
C TRP A 4 -5.88 -6.01 -17.57
N GLY A 5 -6.19 -6.15 -16.28
CA GLY A 5 -5.31 -6.86 -15.37
C GLY A 5 -5.95 -7.27 -14.06
N SER A 6 -5.12 -7.74 -13.15
CA SER A 6 -5.50 -8.10 -11.79
C SER A 6 -4.62 -7.40 -10.77
N ALA A 7 -5.03 -7.46 -9.50
CA ALA A 7 -4.31 -6.85 -8.39
C ALA A 7 -4.20 -7.81 -7.20
N SER A 8 -3.09 -7.71 -6.46
CA SER A 8 -2.88 -8.35 -5.18
C SER A 8 -2.12 -7.42 -4.21
N ALA A 9 -1.98 -7.86 -2.95
CA ALA A 9 -1.16 -7.19 -1.95
C ALA A 9 -0.23 -8.21 -1.28
N ALA A 10 0.99 -7.79 -0.95
CA ALA A 10 2.04 -8.63 -0.40
C ALA A 10 1.54 -9.49 0.77
N TYR A 11 0.99 -8.86 1.81
CA TYR A 11 0.50 -9.57 2.99
C TYR A 11 -0.62 -10.58 2.69
N GLN A 12 -1.44 -10.31 1.67
CA GLN A 12 -2.58 -11.16 1.32
C GLN A 12 -2.19 -12.43 0.57
N VAL A 13 -1.08 -12.42 -0.17
CA VAL A 13 -0.74 -13.51 -1.10
C VAL A 13 0.61 -14.16 -0.86
N GLU A 14 1.62 -13.44 -0.36
CA GLU A 14 3.00 -13.93 -0.35
C GLU A 14 3.22 -15.10 0.59
N GLY A 15 2.76 -15.01 1.83
CA GLY A 15 3.24 -15.90 2.89
C GLY A 15 4.71 -15.64 3.22
N ALA A 16 5.47 -16.70 3.52
CA ALA A 16 6.91 -16.62 3.77
C ALA A 16 7.30 -15.50 4.74
N TYR A 17 6.53 -15.35 5.84
CA TYR A 17 6.55 -14.17 6.71
C TYR A 17 7.86 -13.96 7.49
N LEU A 18 8.71 -14.99 7.60
CA LEU A 18 10.02 -14.95 8.25
C LEU A 18 11.17 -15.34 7.30
N GLU A 19 10.88 -15.57 6.03
CA GLU A 19 11.89 -16.05 5.09
C GLU A 19 12.82 -14.93 4.61
N ASP A 20 14.05 -15.32 4.31
CA ASP A 20 15.06 -14.46 3.68
C ASP A 20 15.28 -13.12 4.39
N GLY A 21 15.22 -13.14 5.74
CA GLY A 21 15.47 -11.97 6.56
C GLY A 21 14.35 -10.94 6.61
N LYS A 22 13.14 -11.27 6.13
CA LYS A 22 11.97 -10.38 6.26
C LYS A 22 11.68 -10.04 7.72
N GLY A 23 11.50 -8.75 8.02
CA GLY A 23 11.01 -8.28 9.31
C GLY A 23 9.50 -8.54 9.50
N LEU A 24 9.06 -8.48 10.76
CA LEU A 24 7.63 -8.53 11.05
C LEU A 24 6.93 -7.25 10.62
N THR A 25 5.69 -7.39 10.16
CA THR A 25 4.78 -6.27 9.90
C THR A 25 3.79 -6.07 11.04
N ASN A 26 3.16 -4.91 11.06
CA ASN A 26 2.05 -4.63 11.98
C ASN A 26 0.91 -5.64 11.84
N TRP A 27 0.66 -6.16 10.62
CA TRP A 27 -0.33 -7.22 10.38
C TRP A 27 0.09 -8.54 11.02
N ASP A 28 1.37 -8.91 10.98
CA ASP A 28 1.87 -10.13 11.62
C ASP A 28 1.60 -10.15 13.13
N LYS A 29 1.69 -8.99 13.81
CA LYS A 29 1.29 -8.86 15.22
C LYS A 29 -0.22 -8.80 15.40
N PHE A 30 -0.92 -8.01 14.59
CA PHE A 30 -2.34 -7.75 14.76
C PHE A 30 -3.21 -9.00 14.63
N VAL A 31 -2.93 -9.86 13.65
CA VAL A 31 -3.71 -11.09 13.42
C VAL A 31 -3.56 -12.11 14.55
N ARG A 32 -2.51 -11.99 15.37
CA ARG A 32 -2.27 -12.85 16.53
C ARG A 32 -3.01 -12.40 17.79
N ILE A 33 -3.64 -11.24 17.75
CA ILE A 33 -4.51 -10.78 18.85
C ILE A 33 -5.83 -11.56 18.77
N PRO A 34 -6.26 -12.22 19.86
CA PRO A 34 -7.50 -13.00 19.86
C PRO A 34 -8.71 -12.19 19.39
N GLY A 35 -9.49 -12.74 18.46
CA GLY A 35 -10.71 -12.14 17.93
C GLY A 35 -10.51 -11.08 16.83
N LYS A 36 -9.27 -10.76 16.42
CA LYS A 36 -9.02 -9.79 15.34
C LYS A 36 -9.19 -10.38 13.94
N THR A 37 -9.07 -11.69 13.78
CA THR A 37 -9.32 -12.39 12.50
C THR A 37 -10.30 -13.53 12.66
N PHE A 38 -10.97 -13.88 11.58
CA PHE A 38 -11.90 -15.00 11.57
C PHE A 38 -11.15 -16.30 11.90
N LYS A 39 -11.57 -16.99 12.97
CA LYS A 39 -10.96 -18.24 13.47
C LYS A 39 -9.44 -18.18 13.70
N GLY A 40 -8.87 -17.00 13.95
CA GLY A 40 -7.44 -16.82 14.16
C GLY A 40 -6.58 -17.07 12.91
N THR A 41 -7.14 -16.83 11.72
CA THR A 41 -6.38 -16.95 10.46
C THR A 41 -5.25 -15.92 10.40
N THR A 42 -4.12 -16.32 9.79
CA THR A 42 -2.90 -15.49 9.64
C THR A 42 -2.48 -15.43 8.18
N GLY A 43 -1.61 -14.47 7.85
CA GLY A 43 -0.96 -14.38 6.54
C GLY A 43 0.34 -15.19 6.41
N ASP A 44 0.68 -16.03 7.39
CA ASP A 44 1.98 -16.71 7.48
C ASP A 44 2.32 -17.53 6.23
N ARG A 45 1.32 -18.16 5.63
CA ARG A 45 1.43 -18.91 4.38
C ARG A 45 0.67 -18.25 3.22
N ALA A 46 -0.50 -17.68 3.51
CA ALA A 46 -1.41 -17.12 2.51
C ALA A 46 -1.66 -18.11 1.35
N VAL A 47 -1.48 -17.68 0.09
CA VAL A 47 -1.52 -18.56 -1.08
C VAL A 47 -0.13 -18.99 -1.56
N ASP A 48 0.89 -18.68 -0.76
CA ASP A 48 2.28 -19.12 -0.97
C ASP A 48 2.94 -18.50 -2.23
N HIS A 49 2.48 -17.31 -2.61
CA HIS A 49 2.93 -16.62 -3.82
C HIS A 49 4.45 -16.38 -3.84
N TYR A 50 5.07 -16.20 -2.66
CA TYR A 50 6.51 -16.04 -2.55
C TYR A 50 7.30 -17.17 -3.25
N TYR A 51 6.84 -18.40 -3.13
CA TYR A 51 7.46 -19.56 -3.78
C TYR A 51 6.85 -19.89 -5.15
N ARG A 52 5.57 -19.49 -5.36
CA ARG A 52 4.78 -19.87 -6.53
C ARG A 52 4.60 -18.79 -7.57
N TYR A 53 5.24 -17.62 -7.42
CA TYR A 53 5.03 -16.48 -8.32
C TYR A 53 5.22 -16.81 -9.81
N LYS A 54 6.14 -17.74 -10.16
CA LYS A 54 6.35 -18.15 -11.58
C LYS A 54 5.13 -18.87 -12.14
N GLU A 55 4.54 -19.77 -11.36
CA GLU A 55 3.31 -20.48 -11.72
C GLU A 55 2.14 -19.50 -11.81
N ASP A 56 2.00 -18.62 -10.81
CA ASP A 56 0.92 -17.65 -10.76
C ASP A 56 0.99 -16.66 -11.94
N VAL A 57 2.17 -16.15 -12.27
CA VAL A 57 2.35 -15.25 -13.43
C VAL A 57 2.09 -15.98 -14.77
N ALA A 58 2.48 -17.25 -14.88
CA ALA A 58 2.16 -18.04 -16.06
C ALA A 58 0.63 -18.21 -16.23
N LEU A 59 -0.10 -18.47 -15.15
CA LEU A 59 -1.58 -18.55 -15.17
C LEU A 59 -2.21 -17.19 -15.54
N MET A 60 -1.68 -16.08 -15.03
CA MET A 60 -2.12 -14.73 -15.44
C MET A 60 -1.94 -14.51 -16.94
N ALA A 61 -0.83 -14.97 -17.50
CA ALA A 61 -0.57 -14.89 -18.94
C ALA A 61 -1.56 -15.75 -19.75
N GLU A 62 -1.85 -16.96 -19.29
CA GLU A 62 -2.85 -17.85 -19.90
C GLU A 62 -4.25 -17.21 -19.90
N MET A 63 -4.61 -16.50 -18.80
CA MET A 63 -5.85 -15.72 -18.71
C MET A 63 -5.88 -14.49 -19.63
N GLY A 64 -4.75 -14.13 -20.27
CA GLY A 64 -4.64 -13.00 -21.18
C GLY A 64 -4.50 -11.64 -20.49
N LEU A 65 -4.15 -11.58 -19.21
CA LEU A 65 -3.94 -10.34 -18.47
C LEU A 65 -2.79 -9.53 -19.08
N LYS A 66 -2.94 -8.20 -19.12
CA LYS A 66 -1.99 -7.25 -19.69
C LYS A 66 -1.23 -6.47 -18.63
N THR A 67 -1.70 -6.46 -17.41
CA THR A 67 -1.02 -5.84 -16.27
C THR A 67 -1.28 -6.64 -15.01
N TYR A 68 -0.28 -6.64 -14.13
CA TYR A 68 -0.40 -7.17 -12.78
C TYR A 68 0.03 -6.09 -11.79
N ARG A 69 -0.92 -5.67 -10.95
CA ARG A 69 -0.65 -4.77 -9.83
C ARG A 69 -0.36 -5.60 -8.59
N PHE A 70 0.80 -5.38 -7.98
CA PHE A 70 1.16 -6.01 -6.70
C PHE A 70 1.81 -4.98 -5.78
N SER A 71 1.81 -5.23 -4.49
CA SER A 71 2.54 -4.40 -3.54
C SER A 71 3.87 -5.03 -3.17
N ILE A 72 4.81 -4.19 -2.76
CA ILE A 72 6.09 -4.62 -2.19
C ILE A 72 6.00 -4.48 -0.67
N SER A 73 6.35 -5.54 0.07
CA SER A 73 6.39 -5.50 1.52
C SER A 73 7.60 -4.71 1.98
N TRP A 74 7.36 -3.58 2.67
CA TRP A 74 8.43 -2.73 3.20
C TRP A 74 9.36 -3.51 4.11
N ALA A 75 8.81 -4.34 5.02
CA ALA A 75 9.59 -5.17 5.94
C ALA A 75 10.42 -6.28 5.25
N ARG A 76 10.16 -6.57 3.98
CA ARG A 76 11.00 -7.49 3.18
C ARG A 76 12.19 -6.77 2.59
N ILE A 77 12.07 -5.47 2.32
CA ILE A 77 13.13 -4.64 1.72
C ILE A 77 14.04 -4.03 2.79
N ILE A 78 13.44 -3.49 3.86
CA ILE A 78 14.14 -2.94 5.03
C ILE A 78 13.47 -3.54 6.27
N PRO A 79 14.03 -4.62 6.84
CA PRO A 79 13.35 -5.44 7.86
C PRO A 79 12.92 -4.67 9.11
N ASP A 80 13.69 -3.69 9.55
CA ASP A 80 13.38 -2.78 10.66
C ASP A 80 12.73 -1.46 10.22
N GLY A 81 12.54 -1.28 8.91
CA GLY A 81 11.87 -0.14 8.28
C GLY A 81 12.77 1.05 7.93
N ASN A 82 13.89 1.25 8.61
CA ASN A 82 14.79 2.39 8.39
C ASN A 82 16.30 2.06 8.42
N GLY A 83 16.67 0.80 8.63
CA GLY A 83 18.05 0.32 8.72
C GLY A 83 18.63 -0.13 7.38
N GLU A 84 19.20 -1.33 7.41
CA GLU A 84 19.90 -1.92 6.27
C GLU A 84 18.95 -2.51 5.22
N ILE A 85 19.39 -2.47 3.97
CA ILE A 85 18.63 -3.02 2.84
C ILE A 85 18.83 -4.54 2.80
N ASN A 86 17.75 -5.27 2.67
CA ASN A 86 17.74 -6.72 2.50
C ASN A 86 17.77 -7.09 1.01
N GLU A 87 18.94 -7.47 0.51
CA GLU A 87 19.13 -7.85 -0.90
C GLU A 87 18.32 -9.09 -1.31
N ALA A 88 18.05 -10.02 -0.40
CA ALA A 88 17.20 -11.18 -0.71
C ALA A 88 15.76 -10.75 -1.00
N GLY A 89 15.24 -9.78 -0.24
CA GLY A 89 13.93 -9.19 -0.49
C GLY A 89 13.86 -8.44 -1.83
N LEU A 90 14.88 -7.63 -2.14
CA LEU A 90 14.96 -6.97 -3.45
C LEU A 90 15.02 -7.97 -4.61
N LYS A 91 15.79 -9.04 -4.45
CA LYS A 91 15.93 -10.09 -5.47
C LYS A 91 14.61 -10.79 -5.77
N PHE A 92 13.80 -11.09 -4.76
CA PHE A 92 12.49 -11.69 -4.94
C PHE A 92 11.58 -10.82 -5.83
N TYR A 93 11.48 -9.52 -5.55
CA TYR A 93 10.66 -8.63 -6.37
C TYR A 93 11.25 -8.36 -7.74
N GLU A 94 12.58 -8.34 -7.87
CA GLU A 94 13.22 -8.27 -9.19
C GLU A 94 12.84 -9.47 -10.05
N ASP A 95 12.88 -10.67 -9.48
CA ASP A 95 12.50 -11.90 -10.18
C ASP A 95 11.01 -11.93 -10.54
N LEU A 96 10.13 -11.45 -9.66
CA LEU A 96 8.70 -11.31 -9.95
C LEU A 96 8.45 -10.33 -11.11
N ILE A 97 9.12 -9.17 -11.09
CA ILE A 97 9.03 -8.16 -12.17
C ILE A 97 9.51 -8.74 -13.49
N ASP A 98 10.66 -9.42 -13.48
CA ASP A 98 11.23 -10.04 -14.68
C ASP A 98 10.33 -11.15 -15.23
N GLU A 99 9.69 -11.94 -14.38
CA GLU A 99 8.73 -12.96 -14.80
C GLU A 99 7.49 -12.32 -15.45
N CYS A 100 6.95 -11.21 -14.89
CA CYS A 100 5.86 -10.46 -15.52
C CYS A 100 6.26 -9.97 -16.93
N ILE A 101 7.42 -9.34 -17.05
CA ILE A 101 7.93 -8.79 -18.32
C ILE A 101 8.14 -9.91 -19.36
N LYS A 102 8.66 -11.03 -18.95
CA LYS A 102 8.86 -12.23 -19.80
C LYS A 102 7.56 -12.69 -20.48
N TYR A 103 6.43 -12.59 -19.78
CA TYR A 103 5.10 -12.93 -20.31
C TYR A 103 4.37 -11.75 -20.97
N GLY A 104 5.00 -10.59 -21.09
CA GLY A 104 4.38 -9.39 -21.66
C GLY A 104 3.28 -8.79 -20.78
N ILE A 105 3.34 -9.04 -19.46
CA ILE A 105 2.48 -8.46 -18.45
C ILE A 105 3.18 -7.23 -17.89
N GLU A 106 2.56 -6.05 -17.99
CA GLU A 106 3.08 -4.79 -17.46
C GLU A 106 3.02 -4.79 -15.94
N PRO A 107 4.15 -4.70 -15.21
CA PRO A 107 4.14 -4.61 -13.76
C PRO A 107 3.68 -3.22 -13.30
N MET A 108 2.76 -3.18 -12.33
CA MET A 108 2.32 -1.98 -11.63
C MET A 108 2.59 -2.14 -10.14
N VAL A 109 3.51 -1.35 -9.61
CA VAL A 109 3.99 -1.51 -8.23
C VAL A 109 3.25 -0.58 -7.27
N THR A 110 2.70 -1.14 -6.22
CA THR A 110 2.21 -0.41 -5.05
C THR A 110 3.29 -0.42 -3.98
N ILE A 111 3.76 0.76 -3.57
CA ILE A 111 4.85 0.91 -2.60
C ILE A 111 4.40 0.50 -1.21
N TYR A 112 3.19 0.88 -0.81
CA TYR A 112 2.63 0.58 0.51
C TYR A 112 1.19 0.09 0.44
N HIS A 113 0.95 -1.11 0.98
CA HIS A 113 -0.39 -1.71 1.09
C HIS A 113 -0.64 -2.21 2.51
N TRP A 114 -0.46 -1.29 3.50
CA TRP A 114 -0.88 -1.39 4.89
C TRP A 114 0.05 -2.21 5.80
N ASP A 115 1.08 -2.85 5.26
CA ASP A 115 2.02 -3.72 5.94
C ASP A 115 3.27 -2.96 6.43
N LEU A 116 3.06 -2.07 7.41
CA LEU A 116 4.13 -1.30 8.04
C LEU A 116 5.12 -2.23 8.77
N PRO A 117 6.45 -2.04 8.64
CA PRO A 117 7.41 -2.72 9.51
C PRO A 117 7.08 -2.49 10.98
N GLN A 118 6.92 -3.58 11.74
CA GLN A 118 6.52 -3.50 13.13
C GLN A 118 7.52 -2.72 13.99
N ALA A 119 8.80 -2.76 13.63
CA ALA A 119 9.83 -2.01 14.33
C ALA A 119 9.57 -0.49 14.33
N LEU A 120 9.03 0.07 13.23
CA LEU A 120 8.66 1.49 13.18
C LEU A 120 7.45 1.82 14.05
N GLU A 121 6.50 0.88 14.18
CA GLU A 121 5.39 1.02 15.12
C GLU A 121 5.89 0.98 16.56
N ASP A 122 6.80 0.05 16.88
CA ASP A 122 7.37 -0.10 18.22
C ASP A 122 8.31 1.06 18.60
N GLU A 123 9.05 1.64 17.64
CA GLU A 123 10.01 2.71 17.90
C GLU A 123 9.33 4.08 18.13
N TYR A 124 8.39 4.44 17.24
CA TYR A 124 7.80 5.78 17.25
C TYR A 124 6.32 5.85 16.87
N CYS A 125 5.58 4.75 16.99
CA CYS A 125 4.16 4.66 16.65
C CYS A 125 3.85 4.88 15.16
N GLY A 126 4.78 4.50 14.26
CA GLY A 126 4.57 4.49 12.83
C GLY A 126 4.01 5.79 12.25
N TRP A 127 2.85 5.73 11.61
CA TRP A 127 2.22 6.88 10.96
C TRP A 127 1.81 8.05 11.89
N GLU A 128 1.80 7.86 13.21
CA GLU A 128 1.54 8.96 14.16
C GLU A 128 2.73 9.92 14.30
N SER A 129 3.93 9.47 13.96
CA SER A 129 5.13 10.29 14.02
C SER A 129 5.49 10.88 12.65
N PRO A 130 5.96 12.14 12.59
CA PRO A 130 6.49 12.71 11.36
C PRO A 130 7.76 12.02 10.83
N LYS A 131 8.47 11.23 11.65
CA LYS A 131 9.63 10.43 11.22
C LYS A 131 9.29 9.48 10.08
N ILE A 132 8.07 8.93 10.05
CA ILE A 132 7.62 8.02 9.01
C ILE A 132 7.75 8.60 7.61
N ILE A 133 7.67 9.93 7.48
CA ILE A 133 7.73 10.61 6.18
C ILE A 133 9.08 10.36 5.51
N ASP A 134 10.16 10.55 6.24
CA ASP A 134 11.51 10.42 5.68
C ASP A 134 11.90 8.93 5.52
N ASP A 135 11.48 8.06 6.45
CA ASP A 135 11.67 6.61 6.34
C ASP A 135 10.92 6.03 5.14
N PHE A 136 9.67 6.48 4.90
CA PHE A 136 8.90 6.08 3.72
C PHE A 136 9.57 6.52 2.41
N VAL A 137 10.06 7.75 2.36
CA VAL A 137 10.78 8.29 1.19
C VAL A 137 12.08 7.51 0.95
N LYS A 138 12.83 7.18 2.01
CA LYS A 138 14.03 6.33 1.91
C LYS A 138 13.69 4.97 1.30
N TYR A 139 12.67 4.29 1.84
CA TYR A 139 12.19 3.02 1.32
C TYR A 139 11.78 3.11 -0.15
N ALA A 140 10.93 4.08 -0.51
CA ALA A 140 10.48 4.27 -1.88
C ALA A 140 11.64 4.55 -2.85
N THR A 141 12.66 5.31 -2.39
CA THR A 141 13.85 5.61 -3.18
C THR A 141 14.64 4.34 -3.51
N VAL A 142 14.80 3.43 -2.55
CA VAL A 142 15.45 2.13 -2.79
C VAL A 142 14.72 1.35 -3.91
N LEU A 143 13.38 1.36 -3.90
CA LEU A 143 12.60 0.71 -4.95
C LEU A 143 12.78 1.38 -6.32
N PHE A 144 12.80 2.71 -6.36
CA PHE A 144 12.99 3.46 -7.61
C PHE A 144 14.38 3.22 -8.21
N ASP A 145 15.40 3.23 -7.38
CA ASP A 145 16.78 2.98 -7.83
C ASP A 145 16.96 1.55 -8.34
N ARG A 146 16.28 0.56 -7.72
CA ARG A 146 16.38 -0.85 -8.12
C ARG A 146 15.51 -1.20 -9.34
N PHE A 147 14.25 -0.75 -9.35
CA PHE A 147 13.24 -1.22 -10.30
C PHE A 147 12.79 -0.17 -11.32
N GLY A 148 13.20 1.08 -11.18
CA GLY A 148 12.71 2.19 -12.00
C GLY A 148 12.97 2.08 -13.49
N GLN A 149 13.98 1.29 -13.91
CA GLN A 149 14.24 1.01 -15.32
C GLN A 149 13.27 -0.03 -15.92
N LYS A 150 12.64 -0.86 -15.07
CA LYS A 150 11.76 -1.96 -15.48
C LYS A 150 10.28 -1.64 -15.26
N VAL A 151 9.96 -0.82 -14.26
CA VAL A 151 8.60 -0.51 -13.84
C VAL A 151 8.21 0.91 -14.20
N LYS A 152 7.15 1.03 -14.99
CA LYS A 152 6.62 2.31 -15.48
C LYS A 152 5.53 2.90 -14.59
N TYR A 153 4.72 2.05 -13.95
CA TYR A 153 3.52 2.45 -13.21
C TYR A 153 3.69 2.19 -11.71
N TRP A 154 3.46 3.25 -10.92
CA TRP A 154 3.66 3.22 -9.48
C TRP A 154 2.48 3.79 -8.72
N ILE A 155 2.16 3.18 -7.59
CA ILE A 155 1.17 3.65 -6.63
C ILE A 155 1.88 3.82 -5.30
N THR A 156 1.84 5.01 -4.71
CA THR A 156 2.50 5.28 -3.43
C THR A 156 1.81 4.57 -2.28
N LEU A 157 0.53 4.90 -2.08
CA LEU A 157 -0.29 4.40 -0.98
C LEU A 157 -1.56 3.75 -1.56
N ASN A 158 -1.86 2.54 -1.08
CA ASN A 158 -3.15 1.92 -1.34
C ASN A 158 -4.17 2.42 -0.34
N GLU A 159 -5.22 3.05 -0.86
CA GLU A 159 -6.45 3.40 -0.10
C GLU A 159 -6.15 4.05 1.26
N GLN A 160 -5.49 5.23 1.24
CA GLN A 160 -5.20 5.96 2.48
C GLN A 160 -6.45 6.15 3.33
N ASN A 161 -7.58 6.44 2.70
CA ASN A 161 -8.86 6.63 3.37
C ASN A 161 -9.32 5.38 4.14
N ILE A 162 -8.93 4.18 3.70
CA ILE A 162 -9.29 2.93 4.38
C ILE A 162 -8.33 2.63 5.53
N PHE A 163 -7.01 2.58 5.28
CA PHE A 163 -6.11 2.15 6.35
C PHE A 163 -6.09 3.13 7.52
N THR A 164 -6.23 4.44 7.28
CA THR A 164 -6.28 5.43 8.36
C THR A 164 -7.59 5.37 9.15
N THR A 165 -8.73 5.22 8.46
CA THR A 165 -10.03 5.10 9.11
C THR A 165 -10.12 3.80 9.92
N LEU A 166 -9.74 2.68 9.33
CA LEU A 166 -9.85 1.38 10.00
C LEU A 166 -8.80 1.19 11.09
N GLY A 167 -7.64 1.83 10.98
CA GLY A 167 -6.57 1.75 11.97
C GLY A 167 -6.80 2.63 13.20
N TRP A 168 -7.32 3.86 13.01
CA TRP A 168 -7.39 4.87 14.08
C TRP A 168 -8.80 5.29 14.49
N MET A 169 -9.84 5.03 13.67
CA MET A 169 -11.23 5.39 14.00
C MET A 169 -12.09 4.20 14.38
N SER A 170 -11.73 2.98 13.99
CA SER A 170 -12.55 1.79 14.27
C SER A 170 -11.80 0.62 14.89
N ALA A 171 -10.47 0.69 15.00
CA ALA A 171 -9.60 -0.37 15.53
C ALA A 171 -9.74 -1.74 14.81
N LEU A 172 -10.22 -1.73 13.57
CA LEU A 172 -10.42 -2.95 12.77
C LEU A 172 -9.18 -3.39 12.02
N HIS A 173 -8.24 -2.48 11.76
CA HIS A 173 -6.93 -2.73 11.16
C HIS A 173 -5.81 -2.33 12.12
N PRO A 174 -4.55 -2.75 11.89
CA PRO A 174 -3.41 -2.21 12.61
C PRO A 174 -3.35 -0.68 12.50
N PRO A 175 -2.90 0.03 13.53
CA PRO A 175 -2.44 -0.44 14.83
C PRO A 175 -3.56 -0.87 15.79
N GLY A 176 -4.81 -0.76 15.40
CA GLY A 176 -5.95 -1.20 16.20
C GLY A 176 -6.36 -0.21 17.29
N LYS A 177 -6.21 1.07 17.01
CA LYS A 177 -6.54 2.17 17.92
C LYS A 177 -7.93 2.75 17.63
N PHE A 178 -8.50 3.33 18.65
CA PHE A 178 -9.69 4.18 18.54
C PHE A 178 -9.30 5.53 19.12
N ASP A 179 -8.73 6.37 18.28
CA ASP A 179 -8.13 7.62 18.68
C ASP A 179 -9.05 8.83 18.48
N ASP A 180 -8.60 9.99 18.95
CA ASP A 180 -9.28 11.26 18.74
C ASP A 180 -9.10 11.78 17.30
N ALA A 181 -9.91 12.76 16.93
CA ALA A 181 -9.86 13.38 15.61
C ALA A 181 -8.48 14.01 15.31
N LYS A 182 -7.79 14.53 16.33
CA LYS A 182 -6.47 15.14 16.15
C LYS A 182 -5.44 14.13 15.64
N THR A 183 -5.34 12.97 16.30
CA THR A 183 -4.45 11.88 15.89
C THR A 183 -4.79 11.38 14.49
N TYR A 184 -6.07 11.19 14.19
CA TYR A 184 -6.53 10.78 12.87
C TYR A 184 -6.11 11.75 11.76
N TYR A 185 -6.33 13.05 11.94
CA TYR A 185 -5.89 14.06 10.97
C TYR A 185 -4.38 14.16 10.87
N GLN A 186 -3.65 13.97 11.97
CA GLN A 186 -2.19 13.98 12.00
C GLN A 186 -1.62 12.81 11.18
N VAL A 187 -2.15 11.60 11.35
CA VAL A 187 -1.78 10.40 10.56
C VAL A 187 -2.01 10.65 9.07
N ASN A 188 -3.17 11.19 8.72
CA ASN A 188 -3.48 11.53 7.32
C ASN A 188 -2.52 12.58 6.76
N HIS A 189 -2.18 13.61 7.54
CA HIS A 189 -1.19 14.62 7.13
C HIS A 189 0.18 14.00 6.85
N HIS A 190 0.67 13.10 7.71
CA HIS A 190 1.95 12.43 7.49
C HIS A 190 1.92 11.56 6.22
N ALA A 191 0.81 10.86 5.96
CA ALA A 191 0.65 10.06 4.74
C ALA A 191 0.63 10.93 3.47
N PHE A 192 -0.06 12.08 3.48
CA PHE A 192 -0.01 13.03 2.37
C PHE A 192 1.40 13.59 2.13
N MET A 193 2.12 13.93 3.20
CA MET A 193 3.49 14.44 3.09
C MET A 193 4.45 13.37 2.58
N ALA A 194 4.32 12.13 3.04
CA ALA A 194 5.10 11.00 2.56
C ALA A 194 4.85 10.78 1.06
N HIS A 195 3.57 10.77 0.62
CA HIS A 195 3.22 10.72 -0.80
C HIS A 195 3.88 11.84 -1.60
N ALA A 196 3.68 13.10 -1.20
CA ALA A 196 4.15 14.26 -1.95
C ALA A 196 5.68 14.26 -2.11
N LYS A 197 6.44 13.99 -1.03
CA LYS A 197 7.90 13.87 -1.09
C LYS A 197 8.33 12.69 -1.97
N THR A 198 7.64 11.55 -1.89
CA THR A 198 7.92 10.38 -2.73
C THR A 198 7.71 10.69 -4.21
N VAL A 199 6.65 11.41 -4.57
CA VAL A 199 6.41 11.84 -5.97
C VAL A 199 7.53 12.76 -6.48
N ILE A 200 8.05 13.65 -5.63
CA ILE A 200 9.19 14.50 -5.98
C ILE A 200 10.43 13.65 -6.30
N GLU A 201 10.75 12.68 -5.43
CA GLU A 201 11.91 11.80 -5.64
C GLU A 201 11.72 10.88 -6.85
N PHE A 202 10.50 10.39 -7.10
CA PHE A 202 10.16 9.62 -8.28
C PHE A 202 10.44 10.38 -9.57
N LYS A 203 9.94 11.62 -9.68
CA LYS A 203 10.12 12.44 -10.89
C LYS A 203 11.58 12.73 -11.24
N LYS A 204 12.45 12.79 -10.24
CA LYS A 204 13.91 12.95 -10.44
C LYS A 204 14.54 11.70 -11.05
N ARG A 205 14.07 10.49 -10.69
CA ARG A 205 14.68 9.21 -11.03
C ARG A 205 14.04 8.55 -12.23
N ILE A 206 12.72 8.69 -12.38
CA ILE A 206 11.93 8.00 -13.40
C ILE A 206 11.08 9.04 -14.18
N PRO A 207 11.70 9.91 -14.96
CA PRO A 207 11.00 11.05 -15.60
C PRO A 207 9.89 10.63 -16.55
N ASN A 208 9.97 9.44 -17.15
CA ASN A 208 8.98 8.90 -18.07
C ASN A 208 7.97 7.94 -17.40
N GLY A 209 8.10 7.70 -16.11
CA GLY A 209 7.17 6.88 -15.35
C GLY A 209 5.90 7.62 -14.96
N LYS A 210 4.94 6.88 -14.43
CA LYS A 210 3.69 7.41 -13.89
C LYS A 210 3.54 6.96 -12.44
N ILE A 211 3.21 7.91 -11.57
CA ILE A 211 2.98 7.65 -10.15
C ILE A 211 1.73 8.36 -9.66
N GLY A 212 1.00 7.73 -8.78
CA GLY A 212 -0.19 8.26 -8.14
C GLY A 212 -0.50 7.54 -6.83
N ALA A 213 -1.74 7.64 -6.39
CA ALA A 213 -2.29 6.87 -5.28
C ALA A 213 -3.59 6.19 -5.72
N SER A 214 -4.06 5.21 -4.95
CA SER A 214 -5.37 4.60 -5.18
C SER A 214 -6.30 4.86 -4.00
N PHE A 215 -7.60 4.98 -4.29
CA PHE A 215 -8.65 5.28 -3.31
C PHE A 215 -9.78 4.28 -3.39
N ALA A 216 -10.33 3.94 -2.23
CA ALA A 216 -11.63 3.30 -2.14
C ALA A 216 -12.72 4.36 -2.29
N TYR A 217 -13.10 4.64 -3.52
CA TYR A 217 -14.18 5.58 -3.83
C TYR A 217 -15.54 4.90 -3.70
N SER A 218 -16.41 5.49 -2.90
CA SER A 218 -17.78 4.99 -2.69
C SER A 218 -18.78 6.11 -3.02
N PRO A 219 -19.31 6.18 -4.25
CA PRO A 219 -20.25 7.23 -4.63
C PRO A 219 -21.52 7.14 -3.80
N SER A 220 -22.03 8.28 -3.36
CA SER A 220 -23.32 8.40 -2.70
C SER A 220 -24.35 9.06 -3.63
N TYR A 221 -25.60 8.72 -3.42
CA TYR A 221 -26.73 9.27 -4.18
C TYR A 221 -27.77 9.83 -3.23
N ALA A 222 -28.27 11.03 -3.50
CA ALA A 222 -29.41 11.55 -2.76
C ALA A 222 -30.65 10.68 -3.03
N ILE A 223 -31.45 10.42 -2.00
CA ILE A 223 -32.65 9.58 -2.12
C ILE A 223 -33.72 10.22 -3.04
N ASN A 224 -33.71 11.54 -3.16
CA ASN A 224 -34.56 12.33 -4.04
C ASN A 224 -33.95 13.72 -4.28
N CYS A 225 -34.65 14.60 -5.00
CA CYS A 225 -34.22 15.97 -5.32
C CYS A 225 -34.51 17.00 -4.22
N ASP A 226 -34.91 16.59 -3.01
CA ASP A 226 -35.07 17.53 -1.89
C ASP A 226 -33.71 18.19 -1.57
N PRO A 227 -33.65 19.53 -1.44
CA PRO A 227 -32.40 20.24 -1.16
C PRO A 227 -31.66 19.73 0.09
N LYS A 228 -32.37 19.28 1.13
CA LYS A 228 -31.76 18.71 2.34
C LYS A 228 -31.00 17.41 2.03
N ASN A 229 -31.60 16.53 1.23
CA ASN A 229 -30.98 15.28 0.82
C ASN A 229 -29.80 15.50 -0.11
N ALA A 230 -29.91 16.49 -1.00
CA ALA A 230 -28.79 16.88 -1.87
C ALA A 230 -27.61 17.43 -1.05
N MET A 231 -27.86 18.30 -0.07
CA MET A 231 -26.82 18.82 0.81
C MET A 231 -26.18 17.72 1.67
N SER A 232 -26.98 16.87 2.30
CA SER A 232 -26.45 15.74 3.09
C SER A 232 -25.56 14.79 2.25
N LYS A 233 -25.95 14.58 0.98
CA LYS A 233 -25.12 13.81 0.04
C LYS A 233 -23.79 14.51 -0.23
N MET A 234 -23.79 15.83 -0.44
CA MET A 234 -22.57 16.61 -0.66
C MET A 234 -21.64 16.55 0.56
N GLU A 235 -22.14 16.82 1.75
CA GLU A 235 -21.39 16.76 3.01
C GLU A 235 -20.79 15.37 3.25
N PHE A 236 -21.55 14.31 2.96
CA PHE A 236 -21.08 12.95 3.09
C PHE A 236 -19.96 12.62 2.09
N ASP A 237 -20.10 13.05 0.83
CA ASP A 237 -19.07 12.83 -0.19
C ASP A 237 -17.81 13.65 0.09
N ASP A 238 -17.95 14.88 0.57
CA ASP A 238 -16.81 15.71 0.97
C ASP A 238 -15.99 15.00 2.04
N LEU A 239 -16.67 14.48 3.08
CA LEU A 239 -16.00 13.80 4.18
C LEU A 239 -15.43 12.43 3.79
N LYS A 240 -16.15 11.66 2.95
CA LYS A 240 -15.80 10.28 2.64
C LYS A 240 -14.86 10.13 1.44
N ASN A 241 -14.99 11.01 0.45
CA ASN A 241 -14.32 10.87 -0.84
C ASN A 241 -13.44 12.08 -1.19
N TYR A 242 -14.05 13.29 -1.23
CA TYR A 242 -13.41 14.44 -1.87
C TYR A 242 -12.26 15.02 -1.07
N TRP A 243 -12.31 14.97 0.27
CA TRP A 243 -11.21 15.46 1.11
C TRP A 243 -9.85 14.85 0.70
N TRP A 244 -9.78 13.53 0.52
CA TRP A 244 -8.54 12.90 0.04
C TRP A 244 -8.25 13.22 -1.43
N MET A 245 -9.27 13.15 -2.28
CA MET A 245 -9.11 13.37 -3.71
C MET A 245 -8.64 14.79 -4.03
N ASP A 246 -9.13 15.79 -3.33
CA ASP A 246 -8.74 17.20 -3.52
C ASP A 246 -7.29 17.44 -3.12
N ILE A 247 -6.83 16.85 -2.01
CA ILE A 247 -5.44 16.96 -1.59
C ILE A 247 -4.50 16.31 -2.62
N TYR A 248 -4.80 15.10 -3.08
CA TYR A 248 -3.98 14.40 -4.07
C TYR A 248 -4.05 15.03 -5.47
N GLY A 249 -5.22 15.52 -5.87
CA GLY A 249 -5.44 16.08 -7.20
C GLY A 249 -5.05 17.55 -7.32
N TYR A 250 -5.32 18.34 -6.29
CA TYR A 250 -5.18 19.80 -6.33
C TYR A 250 -4.24 20.37 -5.26
N GLY A 251 -3.80 19.57 -4.28
CA GLY A 251 -2.92 20.01 -3.18
C GLY A 251 -3.61 20.92 -2.16
N ARG A 252 -4.92 20.80 -1.98
CA ARG A 252 -5.73 21.68 -1.11
C ARG A 252 -6.85 20.93 -0.39
#